data_8acee25f85e0c0926826d8604d798c39
#
_entry.id   8acee25f85e0c0926826d8604d798c39
#
_cell.length_a   1.000
_cell.length_b   1.000
_cell.length_c   1.000
_cell.angle_alpha   90.00
_cell.angle_beta   90.00
_cell.angle_gamma   90.00
#
_symmetry.space_group_name_H-M   'P 1'
#
loop_
_entity.id
_entity.type
_entity.pdbx_description
1 polymer ?
#
loop_
_entity_poly.entity_id
_entity_poly.type
_entity_poly.pdbx_seq_one_letter_code
_entity_poly.pdbx_strand_id
1 'polypeptide(L)'
;MNGFETVDNIEAYNNLAEAIVTLACEDYRSYRKQLRKATSRLEMEQLAREKHDVELNIRLLNSKILEIEKFLSSPYGMMLSHQLGDVILEKLRNE
;
A
#
# COMPACT_ATOMS: atom_id res chain seq x y z
N MET A 1 -26.13 19.24 19.06
CA MET A 1 -25.88 17.93 18.43
C MET A 1 -26.42 16.83 19.32
N ASN A 2 -27.17 15.91 18.81
CA ASN A 2 -27.68 14.79 19.56
C ASN A 2 -26.75 13.56 19.45
N GLY A 3 -26.93 12.59 20.37
CA GLY A 3 -26.10 11.39 20.41
C GLY A 3 -26.24 10.50 19.18
N PHE A 4 -27.38 10.55 18.54
CA PHE A 4 -27.65 9.78 17.31
C PHE A 4 -26.74 10.21 16.16
N GLU A 5 -26.60 11.51 15.92
CA GLU A 5 -25.70 12.05 14.90
C GLU A 5 -24.25 11.69 15.18
N THR A 6 -23.84 11.70 16.43
CA THR A 6 -22.48 11.32 16.83
C THR A 6 -22.20 9.86 16.50
N VAL A 7 -23.15 8.96 16.77
CA VAL A 7 -23.01 7.53 16.46
C VAL A 7 -22.88 7.31 14.94
N ASP A 8 -23.72 7.96 14.14
CA ASP A 8 -23.68 7.85 12.67
C ASP A 8 -22.35 8.37 12.12
N ASN A 9 -21.84 9.47 12.67
CA ASN A 9 -20.57 10.03 12.26
C ASN A 9 -19.40 9.11 12.59
N ILE A 10 -19.43 8.44 13.73
CA ILE A 10 -18.40 7.48 14.13
C ILE A 10 -18.42 6.27 13.20
N GLU A 11 -19.61 5.75 12.87
CA GLU A 11 -19.78 4.63 11.99
C GLU A 11 -19.26 4.96 10.58
N ALA A 12 -19.64 6.12 10.05
CA ALA A 12 -19.18 6.58 8.75
C ALA A 12 -17.65 6.74 8.71
N TYR A 13 -17.08 7.29 9.79
CA TYR A 13 -15.62 7.44 9.91
C TYR A 13 -14.93 6.08 9.89
N ASN A 14 -15.42 5.11 10.66
CA ASN A 14 -14.82 3.76 10.71
C ASN A 14 -14.90 3.06 9.36
N ASN A 15 -16.01 3.20 8.64
CA ASN A 15 -16.17 2.62 7.31
C ASN A 15 -15.18 3.23 6.32
N LEU A 16 -14.99 4.55 6.38
CA LEU A 16 -14.03 5.24 5.53
C LEU A 16 -12.59 4.82 5.87
N ALA A 17 -12.27 4.75 7.16
CA ALA A 17 -10.94 4.33 7.63
C ALA A 17 -10.60 2.92 7.14
N GLU A 18 -11.53 1.98 7.26
CA GLU A 18 -11.36 0.62 6.77
C GLU A 18 -11.16 0.59 5.25
N ALA A 19 -11.92 1.39 4.52
CA ALA A 19 -11.78 1.46 3.06
C ALA A 19 -10.40 1.97 2.65
N ILE A 20 -9.89 3.00 3.33
CA ILE A 20 -8.56 3.56 3.05
C ILE A 20 -7.46 2.51 3.31
N VAL A 21 -7.53 1.82 4.45
CA VAL A 21 -6.56 0.78 4.80
C VAL A 21 -6.65 -0.40 3.85
N THR A 22 -7.85 -0.83 3.49
CA THR A 22 -8.08 -1.92 2.54
C THR A 22 -7.48 -1.58 1.17
N LEU A 23 -7.71 -0.37 0.69
CA LEU A 23 -7.13 0.09 -0.57
C LEU A 23 -5.61 0.08 -0.53
N ALA A 24 -5.01 0.55 0.56
CA ALA A 24 -3.56 0.54 0.74
C ALA A 24 -3.01 -0.89 0.66
N CYS A 25 -3.69 -1.85 1.29
CA CYS A 25 -3.29 -3.27 1.26
C CYS A 25 -3.39 -3.86 -0.16
N GLU A 26 -4.47 -3.56 -0.86
CA GLU A 26 -4.67 -4.01 -2.24
C GLU A 26 -3.61 -3.43 -3.18
N ASP A 27 -3.33 -2.14 -3.04
CA ASP A 27 -2.31 -1.47 -3.83
C ASP A 27 -0.92 -2.04 -3.54
N TYR A 28 -0.61 -2.31 -2.28
CA TYR A 28 0.66 -2.91 -1.88
C TYR A 28 0.86 -4.27 -2.56
N ARG A 29 -0.14 -5.13 -2.51
CA ARG A 29 -0.09 -6.44 -3.16
C ARG A 29 0.08 -6.32 -4.67
N SER A 30 -0.66 -5.40 -5.28
CA SER A 30 -0.59 -5.13 -6.71
C SER A 30 0.80 -4.65 -7.12
N TYR A 31 1.37 -3.69 -6.41
CA TYR A 31 2.71 -3.17 -6.71
C TYR A 31 3.79 -4.23 -6.53
N ARG A 32 3.68 -5.07 -5.51
CA ARG A 32 4.64 -6.17 -5.32
C ARG A 32 4.55 -7.21 -6.44
N LYS A 33 3.35 -7.51 -6.91
CA LYS A 33 3.15 -8.40 -8.05
C LYS A 33 3.75 -7.82 -9.32
N GLN A 34 3.51 -6.53 -9.56
CA GLN A 34 4.09 -5.81 -10.70
C GLN A 34 5.62 -5.77 -10.61
N LEU A 35 6.15 -5.57 -9.40
CA LEU A 35 7.60 -5.55 -9.16
C LEU A 35 8.22 -6.90 -9.50
N ARG A 36 7.61 -8.01 -9.08
CA ARG A 36 8.10 -9.36 -9.42
C ARG A 36 8.13 -9.57 -10.93
N LYS A 37 7.10 -9.15 -11.64
CA LYS A 37 7.02 -9.24 -13.11
C LYS A 37 8.10 -8.39 -13.78
N ALA A 38 8.28 -7.16 -13.30
CA ALA A 38 9.27 -6.23 -13.85
C ALA A 38 10.71 -6.75 -13.62
N THR A 39 10.97 -7.33 -12.45
CA THR A 39 12.28 -7.92 -12.12
C THR A 39 12.58 -9.11 -13.04
N SER A 40 11.60 -9.99 -13.26
CA SER A 40 11.75 -11.11 -14.19
C SER A 40 11.99 -10.63 -15.62
N ARG A 41 11.28 -9.58 -16.03
CA ARG A 41 11.46 -8.98 -17.35
C ARG A 41 12.85 -8.40 -17.52
N LEU A 42 13.38 -7.73 -16.48
CA LEU A 42 14.72 -7.16 -16.52
C LEU A 42 15.78 -8.22 -16.74
N GLU A 43 15.66 -9.38 -16.11
CA GLU A 43 16.58 -10.49 -16.28
C GLU A 43 16.59 -11.04 -17.71
N MET A 44 15.46 -10.95 -18.40
CA MET A 44 15.30 -11.47 -19.78
C MET A 44 15.62 -10.42 -20.84
N GLU A 45 15.69 -9.15 -20.49
CA GLU A 45 15.85 -8.07 -21.44
C GLU A 45 17.31 -7.92 -21.86
N GLN A 46 17.55 -7.86 -23.17
CA GLN A 46 18.90 -7.79 -23.71
C GLN A 46 19.26 -6.42 -24.30
N LEU A 47 18.26 -5.61 -24.63
CA LEU A 47 18.49 -4.27 -25.19
C LEU A 47 18.65 -3.26 -24.06
N ALA A 48 19.74 -2.49 -24.09
CA ALA A 48 20.05 -1.52 -23.04
C ALA A 48 18.94 -0.49 -22.82
N ARG A 49 18.28 -0.05 -23.90
CA ARG A 49 17.17 0.91 -23.84
C ARG A 49 15.97 0.33 -23.06
N GLU A 50 15.61 -0.90 -23.36
CA GLU A 50 14.49 -1.58 -22.71
C GLU A 50 14.80 -1.91 -21.27
N LYS A 51 16.06 -2.29 -20.98
CA LYS A 51 16.53 -2.48 -19.60
C LYS A 51 16.38 -1.19 -18.79
N HIS A 52 16.74 -0.06 -19.37
CA HIS A 52 16.64 1.22 -18.70
C HIS A 52 15.18 1.56 -18.36
N ASP A 53 14.26 1.34 -19.30
CA ASP A 53 12.83 1.58 -19.07
C ASP A 53 12.27 0.68 -17.96
N VAL A 54 12.68 -0.59 -17.95
CA VAL A 54 12.26 -1.54 -16.89
C VAL A 54 12.84 -1.13 -15.55
N GLU A 55 14.10 -0.71 -15.50
CA GLU A 55 14.74 -0.23 -14.26
C GLU A 55 14.04 0.98 -13.69
N LEU A 56 13.62 1.93 -14.54
CA LEU A 56 12.86 3.11 -14.10
C LEU A 56 11.51 2.69 -13.51
N ASN A 57 10.84 1.73 -14.13
CA ASN A 57 9.58 1.19 -13.64
C ASN A 57 9.76 0.51 -12.27
N ILE A 58 10.83 -0.26 -12.10
CA ILE A 58 11.16 -0.90 -10.84
C ILE A 58 11.36 0.13 -9.74
N ARG A 59 12.10 1.22 -10.01
CA ARG A 59 12.30 2.31 -9.05
C ARG A 59 10.99 2.95 -8.64
N LEU A 60 10.11 3.18 -9.61
CA LEU A 60 8.79 3.77 -9.33
C LEU A 60 7.96 2.84 -8.44
N LEU A 61 7.93 1.54 -8.75
CA LEU A 61 7.20 0.56 -7.96
C LEU A 61 7.75 0.45 -6.54
N ASN A 62 9.07 0.44 -6.37
CA ASN A 62 9.69 0.44 -5.05
C ASN A 62 9.32 1.69 -4.25
N SER A 63 9.27 2.84 -4.89
CA SER A 63 8.87 4.10 -4.26
C SER A 63 7.42 4.04 -3.78
N LYS A 64 6.52 3.51 -4.59
CA LYS A 64 5.10 3.36 -4.23
C LYS A 64 4.90 2.36 -3.08
N ILE A 65 5.63 1.26 -3.11
CA ILE A 65 5.62 0.28 -2.02
C ILE A 65 6.09 0.92 -0.72
N LEU A 66 7.18 1.67 -0.76
CA LEU A 66 7.72 2.36 0.41
C LEU A 66 6.75 3.41 0.96
N GLU A 67 6.06 4.14 0.11
CA GLU A 67 5.03 5.10 0.53
C GLU A 67 3.91 4.43 1.32
N ILE A 68 3.46 3.26 0.87
CA ILE A 68 2.42 2.50 1.59
C ILE A 68 2.96 1.97 2.92
N GLU A 69 4.19 1.47 2.96
CA GLU A 69 4.83 1.02 4.20
C GLU A 69 4.91 2.16 5.21
N LYS A 70 5.33 3.33 4.77
CA LYS A 70 5.39 4.53 5.62
C LYS A 70 3.99 4.95 6.08
N PHE A 71 3.00 4.89 5.20
CA PHE A 71 1.61 5.22 5.56
C PHE A 71 1.10 4.31 6.68
N LEU A 72 1.24 2.98 6.54
CA LEU A 72 0.72 2.04 7.52
C LEU A 72 1.41 2.18 8.89
N SER A 73 2.68 2.56 8.90
CA SER A 73 3.45 2.77 10.13
C SER A 73 3.34 4.19 10.68
N SER A 74 2.74 5.12 9.95
CA SER A 74 2.59 6.51 10.38
C SER A 74 1.52 6.63 11.47
N PRO A 75 1.57 7.71 12.28
CA PRO A 75 0.50 7.96 13.26
C PRO A 75 -0.89 7.98 12.63
N TYR A 76 -1.03 8.54 11.43
CA TYR A 76 -2.30 8.59 10.71
C TYR A 76 -2.75 7.19 10.29
N GLY A 77 -1.85 6.39 9.71
CA GLY A 77 -2.14 5.02 9.32
C GLY A 77 -2.48 4.13 10.52
N MET A 78 -1.76 4.29 11.63
CA MET A 78 -2.05 3.57 12.86
C MET A 78 -3.43 3.94 13.40
N MET A 79 -3.80 5.21 13.35
CA MET A 79 -5.13 5.67 13.76
C MET A 79 -6.23 5.06 12.88
N LEU A 80 -6.07 5.11 11.55
CA LEU A 80 -7.06 4.57 10.61
C LEU A 80 -7.22 3.06 10.72
N SER A 81 -6.17 2.35 11.07
CA SER A 81 -6.13 0.90 11.18
C SER A 81 -6.40 0.39 12.61
N HIS A 82 -6.87 1.25 13.52
CA HIS A 82 -7.09 0.91 14.94
C HIS A 82 -5.83 0.37 15.60
N GLN A 83 -4.68 1.00 15.33
CA GLN A 83 -3.36 0.64 15.85
C GLN A 83 -2.80 -0.68 15.31
N LEU A 84 -3.34 -1.17 14.19
CA LEU A 84 -2.91 -2.43 13.58
C LEU A 84 -2.01 -2.25 12.34
N GLY A 85 -1.63 -1.00 12.01
CA GLY A 85 -0.85 -0.71 10.80
C GLY A 85 0.44 -1.52 10.72
N ASP A 86 1.21 -1.61 11.80
CA ASP A 86 2.45 -2.37 11.83
C ASP A 86 2.22 -3.88 11.68
N VAL A 87 1.15 -4.40 12.31
CA VAL A 87 0.77 -5.81 12.20
C VAL A 87 0.35 -6.14 10.77
N ILE A 88 -0.46 -5.27 10.16
CA ILE A 88 -0.89 -5.41 8.77
C ILE A 88 0.32 -5.42 7.84
N LEU A 89 1.25 -4.49 8.03
CA LEU A 89 2.44 -4.38 7.21
C LEU A 89 3.31 -5.64 7.31
N GLU A 90 3.52 -6.15 8.51
CA GLU A 90 4.27 -7.38 8.71
C GLU A 90 3.62 -8.56 7.96
N LYS A 91 2.30 -8.68 8.06
CA LYS A 91 1.54 -9.72 7.36
C LYS A 91 1.69 -9.58 5.84
N LEU A 92 1.60 -8.36 5.31
CA LEU A 92 1.76 -8.10 3.88
C LEU A 92 3.16 -8.46 3.39
N ARG A 93 4.19 -8.16 4.18
CA ARG A 93 5.57 -8.48 3.83
C ARG A 93 5.82 -9.98 3.77
N ASN A 94 5.08 -10.76 4.53
CA ASN A 94 5.23 -12.21 4.62
C ASN A 94 4.38 -12.98 3.59
N GLU A 95 3.63 -12.28 2.77
CA GLU A 95 2.84 -12.89 1.69
C GLU A 95 3.68 -13.33 0.48
#